data_d9a904f6f72254ddf27d9ebff9709957
#
_entry.id   d9a904f6f72254ddf27d9ebff9709957
#
_cell.length_a   1.000
_cell.length_b   1.000
_cell.length_c   1.000
_cell.angle_alpha   90.00
_cell.angle_beta   90.00
_cell.angle_gamma   90.00
#
_symmetry.space_group_name_H-M   'P 1'
#
loop_
_entity.id
_entity.type
_entity.pdbx_description
1 polymer ?
#
loop_
_entity_poly.entity_id
_entity_poly.type
_entity_poly.pdbx_seq_one_letter_code
_entity_poly.pdbx_strand_id
1 'polypeptide(L)'
;MEWVKKYVGNLHVVSYGRFRGDCPVCYRHNTFSVTDTGFERLYYCFHADCHTKGSTGVQLTKENSKVAFKERLIKQTSDTEFVVPNTFVSLSRSKEAEAYVKRVGSYDAYLNGLADIRYDFQQERVVYLVKHNNKIVDATGRSLNERKPKWRRYGNSRYPFLSGNGCSVFVVEDCPSACSVANVTVGLGLMGTTLLDEHIDVIKKYKKVFVALDKDATSKAYVMIRKLRNYVPTKLIVLNKDLKDMERGERNEFIRRYID
;
A
#
# COMPACT_ATOMS: atom_id res chain seq x y z
N MET A 1 9.42 -3.94 -33.02
CA MET A 1 7.99 -4.20 -32.65
C MET A 1 7.12 -2.91 -32.61
N GLU A 2 7.28 -2.10 -33.63
CA GLU A 2 6.57 -0.80 -33.72
C GLU A 2 5.05 -0.96 -33.95
N TRP A 3 4.65 -1.98 -34.67
CA TRP A 3 3.25 -2.30 -34.90
C TRP A 3 2.47 -2.64 -33.61
N VAL A 4 3.13 -3.28 -32.62
CA VAL A 4 2.51 -3.58 -31.31
C VAL A 4 2.22 -2.28 -30.57
N LYS A 5 3.13 -1.30 -30.61
CA LYS A 5 2.90 0.04 -30.03
C LYS A 5 1.70 0.72 -30.68
N LYS A 6 1.60 0.65 -32.01
CA LYS A 6 0.47 1.19 -32.77
C LYS A 6 -0.84 0.48 -32.40
N TYR A 7 -0.81 -0.86 -32.27
CA TYR A 7 -1.96 -1.64 -31.82
C TYR A 7 -2.40 -1.22 -30.42
N VAL A 8 -1.48 -1.13 -29.47
CA VAL A 8 -1.75 -0.70 -28.08
C VAL A 8 -2.25 0.75 -28.03
N GLY A 9 -1.72 1.63 -28.87
CA GLY A 9 -2.17 3.02 -28.99
C GLY A 9 -3.64 3.14 -29.42
N ASN A 10 -4.09 2.24 -30.28
CA ASN A 10 -5.46 2.22 -30.81
C ASN A 10 -6.48 1.44 -29.96
N LEU A 11 -6.02 0.71 -28.93
CA LEU A 11 -6.94 0.01 -28.04
C LEU A 11 -7.82 0.99 -27.27
N HIS A 12 -9.11 0.66 -27.19
CA HIS A 12 -10.02 1.41 -26.35
C HIS A 12 -9.78 1.03 -24.86
N VAL A 13 -8.91 1.78 -24.21
CA VAL A 13 -8.60 1.62 -22.78
C VAL A 13 -8.98 2.90 -22.08
N VAL A 14 -9.79 2.79 -21.05
CA VAL A 14 -10.19 3.94 -20.23
C VAL A 14 -8.94 4.54 -19.58
N SER A 15 -8.83 5.86 -19.54
CA SER A 15 -7.72 6.57 -18.91
C SER A 15 -7.52 6.08 -17.47
N TYR A 16 -6.26 5.78 -17.09
CA TYR A 16 -5.90 5.10 -15.83
C TYR A 16 -6.54 3.71 -15.66
N GLY A 17 -7.07 3.13 -16.73
CA GLY A 17 -7.69 1.81 -16.74
C GLY A 17 -6.71 0.70 -17.09
N ARG A 18 -7.25 -0.51 -17.08
CA ARG A 18 -6.53 -1.71 -17.46
C ARG A 18 -7.35 -2.51 -18.48
N PHE A 19 -6.71 -2.92 -19.56
CA PHE A 19 -7.24 -3.87 -20.52
C PHE A 19 -6.58 -5.23 -20.32
N ARG A 20 -7.34 -6.31 -20.52
CA ARG A 20 -6.81 -7.67 -20.59
C ARG A 20 -7.50 -8.40 -21.73
N GLY A 21 -6.72 -9.11 -22.56
CA GLY A 21 -7.21 -9.84 -23.73
C GLY A 21 -6.14 -10.71 -24.34
N ASP A 22 -6.39 -11.11 -25.59
CA ASP A 22 -5.50 -11.99 -26.33
C ASP A 22 -4.24 -11.25 -26.77
N CYS A 23 -3.11 -11.95 -26.73
CA CYS A 23 -1.86 -11.34 -27.13
C CYS A 23 -1.80 -11.20 -28.66
N PRO A 24 -1.52 -9.99 -29.17
CA PRO A 24 -1.47 -9.78 -30.62
C PRO A 24 -0.24 -10.43 -31.28
N VAL A 25 0.73 -10.93 -30.48
CA VAL A 25 1.98 -11.54 -31.00
C VAL A 25 1.92 -13.06 -30.93
N CYS A 26 1.57 -13.64 -29.78
CA CYS A 26 1.50 -15.10 -29.63
C CYS A 26 0.09 -15.68 -29.68
N TYR A 27 -0.92 -14.86 -29.85
CA TYR A 27 -2.33 -15.22 -29.99
C TYR A 27 -2.91 -16.05 -28.83
N ARG A 28 -2.20 -16.12 -27.68
CA ARG A 28 -2.69 -16.82 -26.51
C ARG A 28 -3.80 -16.02 -25.83
N HIS A 29 -4.88 -16.75 -25.51
CA HIS A 29 -6.08 -16.19 -24.93
C HIS A 29 -5.81 -15.57 -23.55
N ASN A 30 -6.29 -14.31 -23.37
CA ASN A 30 -6.28 -13.58 -22.08
C ASN A 30 -4.90 -13.45 -21.41
N THR A 31 -3.81 -13.43 -22.21
CA THR A 31 -2.43 -13.29 -21.69
C THR A 31 -1.85 -11.89 -21.84
N PHE A 32 -2.50 -10.99 -22.54
CA PHE A 32 -2.00 -9.65 -22.81
C PHE A 32 -2.70 -8.61 -21.92
N SER A 33 -1.92 -7.81 -21.22
CA SER A 33 -2.42 -6.72 -20.39
C SER A 33 -1.88 -5.39 -20.87
N VAL A 34 -2.75 -4.38 -20.92
CA VAL A 34 -2.38 -2.99 -21.17
C VAL A 34 -2.88 -2.16 -19.99
N THR A 35 -2.00 -1.36 -19.41
CA THR A 35 -2.32 -0.43 -18.32
C THR A 35 -2.09 0.99 -18.83
N ASP A 36 -3.13 1.80 -18.81
CA ASP A 36 -3.06 3.22 -19.15
C ASP A 36 -2.71 4.00 -17.87
N THR A 37 -1.58 4.73 -17.91
CA THR A 37 -1.10 5.56 -16.78
C THR A 37 -1.54 7.02 -16.89
N GLY A 38 -2.29 7.35 -17.95
CA GLY A 38 -2.66 8.72 -18.31
C GLY A 38 -1.59 9.46 -19.12
N PHE A 39 -0.32 9.01 -19.10
CA PHE A 39 0.80 9.56 -19.88
C PHE A 39 1.34 8.59 -20.91
N GLU A 40 1.32 7.31 -20.56
CA GLU A 40 1.75 6.20 -21.40
C GLU A 40 0.90 4.96 -21.13
N ARG A 41 0.89 4.06 -22.09
CA ARG A 41 0.31 2.72 -21.96
C ARG A 41 1.43 1.71 -21.83
N LEU A 42 1.48 1.05 -20.68
CA LEU A 42 2.36 -0.08 -20.41
C LEU A 42 1.69 -1.35 -20.87
N TYR A 43 2.39 -2.20 -21.62
CA TYR A 43 1.85 -3.48 -22.04
C TYR A 43 2.80 -4.65 -21.75
N TYR A 44 2.21 -5.80 -21.45
CA TYR A 44 2.94 -7.00 -21.09
C TYR A 44 2.13 -8.25 -21.45
N CYS A 45 2.80 -9.28 -22.03
CA CYS A 45 2.26 -10.61 -22.21
C CYS A 45 2.73 -11.54 -21.10
N PHE A 46 1.81 -12.23 -20.44
CA PHE A 46 2.10 -13.17 -19.33
C PHE A 46 2.46 -14.59 -19.80
N HIS A 47 2.43 -14.85 -21.12
CA HIS A 47 2.85 -16.14 -21.65
C HIS A 47 4.38 -16.26 -21.58
N ALA A 48 4.89 -17.37 -21.02
CA ALA A 48 6.30 -17.55 -20.70
C ALA A 48 7.25 -17.34 -21.88
N ASP A 49 6.87 -17.85 -23.05
CA ASP A 49 7.69 -17.80 -24.26
C ASP A 49 7.43 -16.54 -25.11
N CYS A 50 6.53 -15.66 -24.67
CA CYS A 50 6.18 -14.45 -25.39
C CYS A 50 6.76 -13.23 -24.68
N HIS A 51 7.93 -12.81 -25.06
CA HIS A 51 8.61 -11.66 -24.43
C HIS A 51 8.03 -10.29 -24.84
N THR A 52 6.76 -10.23 -25.28
CA THR A 52 6.10 -8.99 -25.70
C THR A 52 5.83 -8.09 -24.49
N LYS A 53 6.59 -7.01 -24.38
CA LYS A 53 6.42 -5.98 -23.35
C LYS A 53 6.93 -4.63 -23.87
N GLY A 54 6.45 -3.56 -23.28
CA GLY A 54 6.93 -2.21 -23.61
C GLY A 54 5.97 -1.12 -23.15
N SER A 55 6.21 0.08 -23.67
CA SER A 55 5.34 1.22 -23.46
C SER A 55 5.14 1.99 -24.77
N THR A 56 4.01 2.73 -24.83
CA THR A 56 3.72 3.68 -25.91
C THR A 56 3.09 4.92 -25.30
N GLY A 57 3.52 6.10 -25.75
CA GLY A 57 2.95 7.37 -25.30
C GLY A 57 1.48 7.50 -25.68
N VAL A 58 0.68 8.10 -24.82
CA VAL A 58 -0.69 8.53 -25.17
C VAL A 58 -0.60 9.92 -25.76
N GLN A 59 -1.16 10.13 -26.96
CA GLN A 59 -1.30 11.48 -27.48
C GLN A 59 -2.29 12.26 -26.61
N LEU A 60 -1.75 13.18 -25.80
CA LEU A 60 -2.55 14.06 -24.96
C LEU A 60 -3.20 15.12 -25.83
N THR A 61 -4.45 14.93 -26.20
CA THR A 61 -5.27 16.04 -26.69
C THR A 61 -5.68 16.92 -25.51
N LYS A 62 -5.95 18.22 -25.77
CA LYS A 62 -6.42 19.16 -24.71
C LYS A 62 -7.69 18.64 -24.01
N GLU A 63 -8.53 17.88 -24.71
CA GLU A 63 -9.75 17.27 -24.18
C GLU A 63 -9.44 16.10 -23.26
N ASN A 64 -8.53 15.19 -23.66
CA ASN A 64 -8.10 14.06 -22.84
C ASN A 64 -7.39 14.51 -21.56
N SER A 65 -6.63 15.62 -21.60
CA SER A 65 -6.01 16.20 -20.41
C SER A 65 -7.04 16.74 -19.41
N LYS A 66 -8.12 17.39 -19.89
CA LYS A 66 -9.20 17.88 -19.04
C LYS A 66 -10.02 16.73 -18.42
N VAL A 67 -10.30 15.69 -19.20
CA VAL A 67 -11.02 14.50 -18.73
C VAL A 67 -10.17 13.75 -17.69
N ALA A 68 -8.89 13.50 -17.98
CA ALA A 68 -7.97 12.86 -17.04
C ALA A 68 -7.82 13.66 -15.74
N PHE A 69 -7.77 15.00 -15.81
CA PHE A 69 -7.72 15.85 -14.64
C PHE A 69 -9.03 15.81 -13.85
N LYS A 70 -10.18 15.81 -14.55
CA LYS A 70 -11.52 15.74 -13.93
C LYS A 70 -11.77 14.37 -13.29
N GLU A 71 -11.36 13.27 -13.94
CA GLU A 71 -11.42 11.93 -13.37
C GLU A 71 -10.47 11.73 -12.19
N ARG A 72 -9.29 12.39 -12.21
CA ARG A 72 -8.38 12.41 -11.07
C ARG A 72 -8.98 13.17 -9.87
N LEU A 73 -9.64 14.30 -10.11
CA LEU A 73 -10.40 15.03 -9.09
C LEU A 73 -11.56 14.19 -8.54
N ILE A 74 -12.34 13.53 -9.41
CA ILE A 74 -13.44 12.65 -9.00
C ILE A 74 -12.94 11.45 -8.20
N LYS A 75 -11.81 10.82 -8.60
CA LYS A 75 -11.16 9.76 -7.81
C LYS A 75 -10.57 10.25 -6.50
N GLN A 76 -10.11 11.50 -6.43
CA GLN A 76 -9.66 12.12 -5.18
C GLN A 76 -10.83 12.51 -4.26
N THR A 77 -12.02 12.80 -4.83
CA THR A 77 -13.21 13.17 -4.06
C THR A 77 -14.14 12.00 -3.74
N SER A 78 -13.90 10.81 -4.31
CA SER A 78 -14.59 9.60 -3.87
C SER A 78 -13.96 9.06 -2.57
N ASP A 79 -14.01 9.86 -1.50
CA ASP A 79 -14.05 9.38 -0.13
C ASP A 79 -15.38 8.63 0.05
N THR A 80 -15.55 7.53 -0.69
CA THR A 80 -16.64 6.61 -0.44
C THR A 80 -16.44 6.11 0.97
N GLU A 81 -17.34 6.49 1.85
CA GLU A 81 -17.36 6.08 3.24
C GLU A 81 -17.25 4.55 3.29
N PHE A 82 -16.16 4.04 3.87
CA PHE A 82 -15.97 2.61 4.01
C PHE A 82 -16.97 2.08 5.07
N VAL A 83 -17.93 1.32 4.61
CA VAL A 83 -18.88 0.65 5.52
C VAL A 83 -18.17 -0.56 6.14
N VAL A 84 -17.96 -0.49 7.45
CA VAL A 84 -17.33 -1.59 8.20
C VAL A 84 -18.26 -2.79 8.21
N PRO A 85 -17.86 -3.96 7.66
CA PRO A 85 -18.68 -5.15 7.66
C PRO A 85 -19.07 -5.61 9.08
N ASN A 86 -20.29 -6.08 9.26
CA ASN A 86 -20.77 -6.62 10.54
C ASN A 86 -19.99 -7.86 11.01
N THR A 87 -19.23 -8.49 10.11
CA THR A 87 -18.34 -9.62 10.41
C THR A 87 -17.08 -9.20 11.17
N PHE A 88 -16.77 -7.89 11.24
CA PHE A 88 -15.63 -7.35 11.96
C PHE A 88 -15.97 -7.15 13.43
N VAL A 89 -15.57 -8.11 14.25
CA VAL A 89 -15.83 -8.13 15.68
C VAL A 89 -14.55 -7.82 16.49
N SER A 90 -14.69 -7.67 17.81
CA SER A 90 -13.55 -7.51 18.71
C SER A 90 -12.56 -8.68 18.58
N LEU A 91 -11.25 -8.40 18.73
CA LEU A 91 -10.19 -9.41 18.78
C LEU A 91 -10.45 -10.49 19.84
N SER A 92 -11.04 -10.12 20.97
CA SER A 92 -11.39 -11.03 22.08
C SER A 92 -12.32 -12.20 21.69
N ARG A 93 -12.93 -12.12 20.49
CA ARG A 93 -13.77 -13.21 19.95
C ARG A 93 -12.96 -14.37 19.36
N SER A 94 -11.64 -14.20 19.14
CA SER A 94 -10.75 -15.25 18.63
C SER A 94 -9.43 -15.24 19.37
N LYS A 95 -9.12 -16.35 20.05
CA LYS A 95 -7.83 -16.56 20.73
C LYS A 95 -6.67 -16.57 19.72
N GLU A 96 -6.88 -17.11 18.53
CA GLU A 96 -5.90 -17.16 17.45
C GLU A 96 -5.59 -15.74 16.91
N ALA A 97 -6.62 -14.91 16.74
CA ALA A 97 -6.45 -13.53 16.32
C ALA A 97 -5.67 -12.72 17.36
N GLU A 98 -6.01 -12.87 18.63
CA GLU A 98 -5.32 -12.20 19.72
C GLU A 98 -3.86 -12.68 19.84
N ALA A 99 -3.61 -13.98 19.75
CA ALA A 99 -2.27 -14.55 19.75
C ALA A 99 -1.43 -14.06 18.58
N TYR A 100 -2.02 -13.96 17.39
CA TYR A 100 -1.36 -13.38 16.22
C TYR A 100 -0.93 -11.93 16.47
N VAL A 101 -1.86 -11.08 16.93
CA VAL A 101 -1.62 -9.64 17.17
C VAL A 101 -0.53 -9.44 18.24
N LYS A 102 -0.49 -10.27 19.27
CA LYS A 102 0.58 -10.30 20.28
C LYS A 102 1.92 -10.67 19.66
N ARG A 103 1.97 -11.75 18.88
CA ARG A 103 3.19 -12.25 18.24
C ARG A 103 3.83 -11.22 17.31
N VAL A 104 3.04 -10.45 16.55
CA VAL A 104 3.54 -9.44 15.61
C VAL A 104 3.71 -8.05 16.23
N GLY A 105 3.71 -7.93 17.54
CA GLY A 105 3.96 -6.67 18.27
C GLY A 105 2.89 -5.59 18.08
N SER A 106 1.69 -5.94 17.61
CA SER A 106 0.59 -4.99 17.37
C SER A 106 -0.35 -4.82 18.57
N TYR A 107 -0.23 -5.67 19.58
CA TYR A 107 -1.19 -5.76 20.69
C TYR A 107 -1.19 -4.50 21.57
N ASP A 108 -0.02 -3.93 21.86
CA ASP A 108 0.09 -2.69 22.62
C ASP A 108 -0.57 -1.51 21.89
N ALA A 109 -0.38 -1.41 20.56
CA ALA A 109 -1.04 -0.38 19.77
C ALA A 109 -2.58 -0.52 19.80
N TYR A 110 -3.08 -1.75 19.79
CA TYR A 110 -4.51 -2.05 19.96
C TYR A 110 -5.02 -1.65 21.35
N LEU A 111 -4.36 -2.07 22.44
CA LEU A 111 -4.78 -1.76 23.79
C LEU A 111 -4.78 -0.27 24.11
N ASN A 112 -3.78 0.46 23.59
CA ASN A 112 -3.62 1.90 23.80
C ASN A 112 -4.49 2.75 22.84
N GLY A 113 -5.34 2.13 22.01
CA GLY A 113 -6.18 2.83 21.04
C GLY A 113 -5.41 3.52 19.90
N LEU A 114 -4.13 3.17 19.71
CA LEU A 114 -3.28 3.71 18.65
C LEU A 114 -3.51 3.04 17.29
N ALA A 115 -4.21 1.90 17.28
CA ALA A 115 -4.65 1.19 16.08
C ALA A 115 -6.03 0.55 16.34
N ASP A 116 -6.90 0.59 15.32
CA ASP A 116 -8.18 -0.13 15.36
C ASP A 116 -8.00 -1.48 14.64
N ILE A 117 -7.92 -2.53 15.45
CA ILE A 117 -7.68 -3.90 14.98
C ILE A 117 -8.88 -4.76 15.36
N ARG A 118 -9.42 -5.50 14.40
CA ARG A 118 -10.61 -6.34 14.57
C ARG A 118 -10.37 -7.76 14.05
N TYR A 119 -11.32 -8.63 14.28
CA TYR A 119 -11.37 -9.97 13.76
C TYR A 119 -12.56 -10.11 12.80
N ASP A 120 -12.28 -10.50 11.56
CA ASP A 120 -13.32 -10.92 10.61
C ASP A 120 -13.57 -12.41 10.79
N PHE A 121 -14.67 -12.75 11.48
CA PHE A 121 -14.98 -14.15 11.81
C PHE A 121 -15.40 -14.97 10.59
N GLN A 122 -15.91 -14.33 9.53
CA GLN A 122 -16.32 -15.04 8.32
C GLN A 122 -15.11 -15.39 7.44
N GLN A 123 -14.12 -14.52 7.40
CA GLN A 123 -12.92 -14.69 6.58
C GLN A 123 -11.72 -15.19 7.39
N GLU A 124 -11.85 -15.35 8.72
CA GLU A 124 -10.80 -15.76 9.66
C GLU A 124 -9.53 -14.91 9.50
N ARG A 125 -9.71 -13.58 9.59
CA ARG A 125 -8.64 -12.61 9.38
C ARG A 125 -8.53 -11.63 10.52
N VAL A 126 -7.30 -11.29 10.87
CA VAL A 126 -7.03 -10.08 11.66
C VAL A 126 -7.09 -8.89 10.73
N VAL A 127 -7.94 -7.92 11.03
CA VAL A 127 -8.26 -6.78 10.18
C VAL A 127 -7.76 -5.50 10.82
N TYR A 128 -6.96 -4.75 10.08
CA TYR A 128 -6.45 -3.42 10.45
C TYR A 128 -7.29 -2.37 9.71
N LEU A 129 -7.96 -1.49 10.45
CA LEU A 129 -8.80 -0.43 9.87
C LEU A 129 -7.94 0.78 9.51
N VAL A 130 -8.06 1.25 8.29
CA VAL A 130 -7.36 2.43 7.79
C VAL A 130 -8.20 3.66 8.08
N LYS A 131 -7.64 4.63 8.80
CA LYS A 131 -8.31 5.89 9.14
C LYS A 131 -7.66 7.07 8.42
N HIS A 132 -8.49 7.99 7.95
CA HIS A 132 -8.07 9.28 7.44
C HIS A 132 -9.05 10.35 7.92
N ASN A 133 -8.55 11.46 8.48
CA ASN A 133 -9.36 12.53 9.06
C ASN A 133 -10.46 11.99 10.02
N ASN A 134 -10.07 11.09 10.91
CA ASN A 134 -10.94 10.41 11.90
C ASN A 134 -12.07 9.53 11.32
N LYS A 135 -12.11 9.33 10.00
CA LYS A 135 -13.04 8.41 9.34
C LYS A 135 -12.33 7.12 8.96
N ILE A 136 -13.06 6.00 9.04
CA ILE A 136 -12.57 4.73 8.50
C ILE A 136 -12.78 4.77 6.98
N VAL A 137 -11.69 4.68 6.23
CA VAL A 137 -11.70 4.80 4.76
C VAL A 137 -11.38 3.49 4.05
N ASP A 138 -10.87 2.50 4.79
CA ASP A 138 -10.52 1.18 4.26
C ASP A 138 -10.24 0.18 5.39
N ALA A 139 -9.97 -1.06 5.00
CA ALA A 139 -9.47 -2.10 5.87
C ALA A 139 -8.57 -3.07 5.10
N THR A 140 -7.58 -3.65 5.80
CA THR A 140 -6.77 -4.73 5.27
C THR A 140 -6.70 -5.88 6.25
N GLY A 141 -6.88 -7.12 5.78
CA GLY A 141 -6.99 -8.30 6.62
C GLY A 141 -5.93 -9.35 6.33
N ARG A 142 -5.26 -9.80 7.38
CA ARG A 142 -4.30 -10.90 7.35
C ARG A 142 -5.00 -12.22 7.66
N SER A 143 -4.85 -13.23 6.79
CA SER A 143 -5.32 -14.59 7.06
C SER A 143 -4.61 -15.21 8.25
N LEU A 144 -5.35 -15.84 9.14
CA LEU A 144 -4.82 -16.64 10.27
C LEU A 144 -4.47 -18.06 9.89
N ASN A 145 -5.03 -18.54 8.79
CA ASN A 145 -4.79 -19.85 8.19
C ASN A 145 -4.08 -19.71 6.83
N GLU A 146 -3.91 -20.79 6.10
CA GLU A 146 -3.28 -20.80 4.77
C GLU A 146 -4.16 -20.26 3.64
N ARG A 147 -5.32 -19.67 3.95
CA ARG A 147 -6.25 -19.12 2.95
C ARG A 147 -5.58 -18.01 2.14
N LYS A 148 -5.62 -18.14 0.84
CA LYS A 148 -5.13 -17.11 -0.10
C LYS A 148 -6.25 -16.13 -0.47
N PRO A 149 -5.93 -14.85 -0.74
CA PRO A 149 -4.62 -14.24 -0.58
C PRO A 149 -4.25 -14.07 0.90
N LYS A 150 -2.95 -14.11 1.20
CA LYS A 150 -2.40 -13.89 2.55
C LYS A 150 -2.87 -12.56 3.16
N TRP A 151 -2.86 -11.49 2.36
CA TRP A 151 -3.43 -10.20 2.67
C TRP A 151 -4.61 -9.89 1.76
N ARG A 152 -5.70 -9.37 2.29
CA ARG A 152 -6.89 -8.96 1.56
C ARG A 152 -7.23 -7.51 1.87
N ARG A 153 -7.41 -6.69 0.85
CA ARG A 153 -8.02 -5.36 0.94
C ARG A 153 -9.54 -5.50 0.92
N TYR A 154 -10.23 -4.70 1.73
CA TYR A 154 -11.71 -4.69 1.79
C TYR A 154 -12.30 -3.47 1.10
N GLY A 155 -11.53 -2.39 0.98
CA GLY A 155 -11.90 -1.18 0.25
C GLY A 155 -10.89 -0.82 -0.83
N ASN A 156 -10.99 0.39 -1.35
CA ASN A 156 -10.18 0.90 -2.46
C ASN A 156 -9.42 2.20 -2.11
N SER A 157 -9.37 2.55 -0.82
CA SER A 157 -8.68 3.77 -0.39
C SER A 157 -7.20 3.74 -0.74
N ARG A 158 -6.65 4.89 -1.08
CA ARG A 158 -5.21 5.06 -1.37
C ARG A 158 -4.43 5.59 -0.17
N TYR A 159 -5.10 5.88 0.93
CA TYR A 159 -4.45 6.33 2.15
C TYR A 159 -3.65 5.23 2.84
N PRO A 160 -2.52 5.58 3.49
CA PRO A 160 -1.72 4.62 4.24
C PRO A 160 -2.41 4.27 5.57
N PHE A 161 -2.03 3.13 6.12
CA PHE A 161 -2.36 2.80 7.51
C PHE A 161 -1.46 3.59 8.47
N LEU A 162 -2.05 4.19 9.49
CA LEU A 162 -1.33 4.94 10.53
C LEU A 162 -1.57 4.34 11.92
N SER A 163 -0.52 4.31 12.73
CA SER A 163 -0.58 3.90 14.14
C SER A 163 0.42 4.69 14.95
N GLY A 164 0.03 5.12 16.16
CA GLY A 164 0.88 5.89 17.04
C GLY A 164 0.72 7.41 16.92
N ASN A 165 1.49 8.12 17.75
CA ASN A 165 1.48 9.59 17.86
C ASN A 165 2.92 10.12 17.85
N GLY A 166 3.12 11.34 17.36
CA GLY A 166 4.43 11.97 17.35
C GLY A 166 4.68 12.88 16.15
N CYS A 167 5.86 13.51 16.14
CA CYS A 167 6.27 14.39 15.05
C CYS A 167 7.21 13.73 14.02
N SER A 168 7.62 12.50 14.27
CA SER A 168 8.42 11.67 13.36
C SER A 168 7.62 10.46 12.92
N VAL A 169 7.89 9.94 11.70
CA VAL A 169 7.18 8.79 11.15
C VAL A 169 8.14 7.74 10.58
N PHE A 170 7.88 6.47 10.91
CA PHE A 170 8.51 5.30 10.30
C PHE A 170 7.62 4.76 9.19
N VAL A 171 8.10 4.82 7.96
CA VAL A 171 7.43 4.28 6.78
C VAL A 171 7.86 2.83 6.61
N VAL A 172 6.90 1.93 6.69
CA VAL A 172 7.08 0.46 6.66
C VAL A 172 6.14 -0.19 5.65
N GLU A 173 6.30 -1.47 5.37
CA GLU A 173 5.50 -2.13 4.34
C GLU A 173 4.08 -2.48 4.81
N ASP A 174 3.93 -2.99 6.02
CA ASP A 174 2.68 -3.57 6.51
C ASP A 174 2.15 -2.95 7.80
N CYS A 175 0.89 -3.23 8.12
CA CYS A 175 0.23 -2.72 9.31
C CYS A 175 0.85 -3.24 10.62
N PRO A 176 1.24 -4.52 10.76
CA PRO A 176 1.92 -5.01 11.95
C PRO A 176 3.21 -4.24 12.26
N SER A 177 4.06 -4.01 11.26
CA SER A 177 5.29 -3.23 11.43
C SER A 177 5.00 -1.79 11.85
N ALA A 178 3.94 -1.17 11.30
CA ALA A 178 3.50 0.16 11.72
C ALA A 178 2.99 0.18 13.18
N CYS A 179 2.21 -0.82 13.59
CA CYS A 179 1.75 -0.95 14.98
C CYS A 179 2.90 -1.18 15.95
N SER A 180 3.92 -1.94 15.52
CA SER A 180 5.03 -2.32 16.41
C SER A 180 5.86 -1.12 16.88
N VAL A 181 5.87 -0.01 16.14
CA VAL A 181 6.58 1.23 16.51
C VAL A 181 5.70 2.27 17.21
N ALA A 182 4.39 2.02 17.27
CA ALA A 182 3.36 3.00 17.64
C ALA A 182 3.50 3.55 19.06
N ASN A 183 4.10 2.81 19.98
CA ASN A 183 4.33 3.26 21.37
C ASN A 183 5.47 4.29 21.52
N VAL A 184 6.28 4.48 20.49
CA VAL A 184 7.45 5.38 20.52
C VAL A 184 7.27 6.53 19.54
N THR A 185 6.70 6.25 18.38
CA THR A 185 6.51 7.23 17.30
C THR A 185 5.36 6.80 16.38
N VAL A 186 5.17 7.49 15.25
CA VAL A 186 4.17 7.11 14.27
C VAL A 186 4.72 6.04 13.33
N GLY A 187 3.97 4.94 13.17
CA GLY A 187 4.17 3.96 12.11
C GLY A 187 3.21 4.23 10.95
N LEU A 188 3.73 4.25 9.72
CA LEU A 188 2.97 4.38 8.49
C LEU A 188 3.19 3.14 7.64
N GLY A 189 2.15 2.31 7.54
CA GLY A 189 2.13 1.12 6.69
C GLY A 189 1.67 1.46 5.28
N LEU A 190 2.52 1.22 4.28
CA LEU A 190 2.19 1.43 2.87
C LEU A 190 1.15 0.42 2.35
N MET A 191 1.00 -0.72 3.05
CA MET A 191 0.23 -1.89 2.63
C MET A 191 0.70 -2.42 1.26
N GLY A 192 2.00 -2.41 1.08
CA GLY A 192 2.77 -2.77 -0.11
C GLY A 192 4.10 -2.04 -0.13
N THR A 193 4.75 -1.99 -1.29
CA THR A 193 6.07 -1.36 -1.46
C THR A 193 6.05 -0.12 -2.35
N THR A 194 4.86 0.39 -2.69
CA THR A 194 4.70 1.55 -3.60
C THR A 194 4.32 2.80 -2.82
N LEU A 195 5.07 3.87 -3.02
CA LEU A 195 4.77 5.20 -2.49
C LEU A 195 3.76 5.91 -3.40
N LEU A 196 2.56 6.14 -2.89
CA LEU A 196 1.49 6.87 -3.57
C LEU A 196 1.55 8.38 -3.24
N ASP A 197 0.88 9.21 -4.02
CA ASP A 197 0.84 10.65 -3.76
C ASP A 197 0.07 10.97 -2.46
N GLU A 198 -0.99 10.22 -2.17
CA GLU A 198 -1.74 10.32 -0.92
C GLU A 198 -0.87 9.97 0.30
N HIS A 199 0.09 9.05 0.15
CA HIS A 199 1.07 8.76 1.19
C HIS A 199 1.99 9.96 1.42
N ILE A 200 2.45 10.64 0.36
CA ILE A 200 3.29 11.84 0.47
C ILE A 200 2.53 12.95 1.18
N ASP A 201 1.24 13.15 0.87
CA ASP A 201 0.40 14.17 1.51
C ASP A 201 0.25 13.95 3.03
N VAL A 202 0.28 12.71 3.47
CA VAL A 202 0.32 12.35 4.89
C VAL A 202 1.72 12.55 5.47
N ILE A 203 2.74 12.04 4.77
CA ILE A 203 4.15 12.01 5.25
C ILE A 203 4.71 13.43 5.42
N LYS A 204 4.40 14.37 4.53
CA LYS A 204 4.90 15.76 4.61
C LYS A 204 4.47 16.56 5.83
N LYS A 205 3.51 16.03 6.61
CA LYS A 205 3.06 16.63 7.88
C LYS A 205 4.03 16.37 9.04
N TYR A 206 4.96 15.43 8.88
CA TYR A 206 5.92 15.06 9.93
C TYR A 206 7.23 15.84 9.78
N LYS A 207 7.95 16.01 10.91
CA LYS A 207 9.24 16.73 10.93
C LYS A 207 10.41 15.90 10.41
N LYS A 208 10.39 14.59 10.66
CA LYS A 208 11.42 13.62 10.23
C LYS A 208 10.74 12.35 9.72
N VAL A 209 11.28 11.76 8.69
CA VAL A 209 10.80 10.51 8.10
C VAL A 209 11.91 9.49 8.05
N PHE A 210 11.58 8.27 8.48
CA PHE A 210 12.47 7.13 8.47
C PHE A 210 11.87 6.04 7.59
N VAL A 211 12.52 5.69 6.49
CA VAL A 211 12.07 4.62 5.59
C VAL A 211 12.74 3.33 6.04
N ALA A 212 11.96 2.39 6.53
CA ALA A 212 12.38 1.12 7.13
C ALA A 212 11.59 -0.03 6.49
N LEU A 213 11.80 -0.26 5.18
CA LEU A 213 11.18 -1.37 4.46
C LEU A 213 11.93 -2.68 4.74
N ASP A 214 11.28 -3.79 4.45
CA ASP A 214 11.87 -5.12 4.58
C ASP A 214 13.12 -5.25 3.68
N LYS A 215 14.05 -6.14 4.05
CA LYS A 215 15.39 -6.22 3.44
C LYS A 215 15.36 -6.44 1.92
N ASP A 216 14.39 -7.18 1.42
CA ASP A 216 14.20 -7.45 -0.02
C ASP A 216 13.66 -6.24 -0.79
N ALA A 217 13.12 -5.23 -0.11
CA ALA A 217 12.62 -3.99 -0.70
C ALA A 217 13.61 -2.81 -0.65
N THR A 218 14.87 -3.03 -0.29
CA THR A 218 15.88 -1.98 -0.12
C THR A 218 16.03 -1.08 -1.37
N SER A 219 16.03 -1.65 -2.58
CA SER A 219 16.10 -0.87 -3.83
C SER A 219 14.92 0.10 -3.97
N LYS A 220 13.72 -0.33 -3.58
CA LYS A 220 12.51 0.51 -3.60
C LYS A 220 12.58 1.60 -2.52
N ALA A 221 13.18 1.30 -1.36
CA ALA A 221 13.41 2.26 -0.30
C ALA A 221 14.30 3.43 -0.77
N TYR A 222 15.36 3.16 -1.53
CA TYR A 222 16.20 4.21 -2.11
C TYR A 222 15.43 5.13 -3.06
N VAL A 223 14.60 4.58 -3.94
CA VAL A 223 13.75 5.37 -4.86
C VAL A 223 12.77 6.23 -4.06
N MET A 224 12.15 5.64 -3.04
CA MET A 224 11.20 6.33 -2.16
C MET A 224 11.85 7.52 -1.43
N ILE A 225 13.03 7.32 -0.85
CA ILE A 225 13.78 8.37 -0.15
C ILE A 225 14.12 9.52 -1.09
N ARG A 226 14.58 9.23 -2.31
CA ARG A 226 14.86 10.28 -3.30
C ARG A 226 13.64 11.14 -3.59
N LYS A 227 12.44 10.54 -3.65
CA LYS A 227 11.17 11.27 -3.84
C LYS A 227 10.79 12.06 -2.59
N LEU A 228 10.87 11.46 -1.39
CA LEU A 228 10.46 12.07 -0.13
C LEU A 228 11.35 13.24 0.31
N ARG A 229 12.66 13.19 0.02
CA ARG A 229 13.61 14.27 0.37
C ARG A 229 13.25 15.63 -0.23
N ASN A 230 12.45 15.66 -1.29
CA ASN A 230 11.95 16.90 -1.87
C ASN A 230 10.88 17.59 -0.99
N TYR A 231 10.34 16.89 0.01
CA TYR A 231 9.22 17.36 0.83
C TYR A 231 9.59 17.44 2.32
N VAL A 232 10.42 16.52 2.82
CA VAL A 232 10.69 16.38 4.24
C VAL A 232 12.06 15.69 4.47
N PRO A 233 12.79 16.04 5.56
CA PRO A 233 14.01 15.35 5.94
C PRO A 233 13.77 13.84 6.09
N THR A 234 14.44 13.04 5.26
CA THR A 234 14.19 11.59 5.17
C THR A 234 15.49 10.82 5.27
N LYS A 235 15.52 9.79 6.13
CA LYS A 235 16.63 8.85 6.31
C LYS A 235 16.21 7.43 5.94
N LEU A 236 17.15 6.65 5.38
CA LEU A 236 17.02 5.20 5.22
C LEU A 236 17.40 4.52 6.53
N ILE A 237 16.60 3.54 6.93
CA ILE A 237 16.96 2.58 7.97
C ILE A 237 17.05 1.21 7.33
N VAL A 238 18.24 0.62 7.38
CA VAL A 238 18.44 -0.76 6.92
C VAL A 238 18.15 -1.68 8.10
N LEU A 239 17.16 -2.54 7.92
CA LEU A 239 16.74 -3.51 8.93
C LEU A 239 17.52 -4.83 8.74
N ASN A 240 18.07 -5.35 9.83
CA ASN A 240 18.60 -6.72 9.87
C ASN A 240 17.48 -7.75 10.14
N LYS A 241 16.42 -7.30 10.83
CA LYS A 241 15.24 -8.06 11.21
C LYS A 241 14.03 -7.16 11.12
N ASP A 242 12.89 -7.67 10.70
CA ASP A 242 11.65 -6.89 10.61
C ASP A 242 11.28 -6.31 11.98
N LEU A 243 10.81 -5.06 12.02
CA LEU A 243 10.45 -4.37 13.28
C LEU A 243 9.42 -5.13 14.10
N LYS A 244 8.45 -5.77 13.43
CA LYS A 244 7.42 -6.59 14.07
C LYS A 244 7.95 -7.86 14.75
N ASP A 245 9.14 -8.33 14.32
CA ASP A 245 9.77 -9.55 14.81
C ASP A 245 10.86 -9.27 15.87
N MET A 246 11.18 -8.00 16.13
CA MET A 246 12.09 -7.60 17.21
C MET A 246 11.38 -7.70 18.56
N GLU A 247 12.14 -8.06 19.61
CA GLU A 247 11.65 -7.96 20.98
C GLU A 247 11.30 -6.50 21.32
N ARG A 248 10.27 -6.32 22.16
CA ARG A 248 9.71 -4.98 22.47
C ARG A 248 10.76 -3.99 22.97
N GLY A 249 11.61 -4.42 23.90
CA GLY A 249 12.67 -3.58 24.50
C GLY A 249 13.69 -3.15 23.45
N GLU A 250 14.24 -4.13 22.73
CA GLU A 250 15.20 -3.95 21.65
C GLU A 250 14.64 -2.98 20.58
N ARG A 251 13.42 -3.21 20.12
CA ARG A 251 12.76 -2.38 19.12
C ARG A 251 12.58 -0.93 19.57
N ASN A 252 12.10 -0.72 20.80
CA ASN A 252 11.89 0.62 21.32
C ASN A 252 13.20 1.40 21.46
N GLU A 253 14.25 0.77 21.94
CA GLU A 253 15.59 1.35 22.00
C GLU A 253 16.13 1.68 20.60
N PHE A 254 15.99 0.74 19.66
CA PHE A 254 16.38 0.93 18.27
C PHE A 254 15.70 2.16 17.66
N ILE A 255 14.39 2.31 17.84
CA ILE A 255 13.62 3.44 17.29
C ILE A 255 14.07 4.76 17.91
N ARG A 256 14.25 4.82 19.25
CA ARG A 256 14.67 6.04 19.95
C ARG A 256 16.00 6.59 19.46
N ARG A 257 16.97 5.75 19.12
CA ARG A 257 18.28 6.16 18.55
C ARG A 257 18.16 6.99 17.25
N TYR A 258 17.02 6.93 16.58
CA TYR A 258 16.80 7.69 15.34
C TYR A 258 15.97 8.96 15.56
N ILE A 259 15.02 8.93 16.50
CA ILE A 259 14.10 10.05 16.72
C ILE A 259 14.66 11.13 17.64
N ASP A 260 15.49 10.73 18.60
CA ASP A 260 16.24 11.64 19.48
C ASP A 260 17.41 12.27 18.70
#